data_3f16b871d383aa8c2f05daefa153d577
#
_entry.id   3f16b871d383aa8c2f05daefa153d577
#
_cell.length_a   1.000
_cell.length_b   1.000
_cell.length_c   1.000
_cell.angle_alpha   90.00
_cell.angle_beta   90.00
_cell.angle_gamma   90.00
#
_symmetry.space_group_name_H-M   'P 1'
#
loop_
_entity.id
_entity.type
_entity.pdbx_description
1 polymer ?
#
loop_
_entity_poly.entity_id
_entity_poly.type
_entity_poly.pdbx_seq_one_letter_code
_entity_poly.pdbx_strand_id
1 'polypeptide(L)'
;MFTQEDMQQLLSYTGPSAVVSLYLDTDGGKQPIDTIKQQARGLLREVDNGLKADADYIEQYLLHQYDWAQPGLVVFCSNGGDFFETYPTAVSFRNRIRTGTKPYVKPLAHLLDYYANFGVALVDQVGARFFHFHLGELQRQEGFMGEEVRKSKRGGGSAATGMRGGDSGGRHNAEWVQHNLRAAADTATSFFSGKSIRRLFLGGTAETVSQFRELLPKQWQSRVAGTFPMDMTAPDSDVRERALTLLQQANEQREKKLVKTMLGAKASGHNGVVGLDDTLQAISEKRVQTLIVSDGFRTPGYVHSDSGFVVANLTKSPLSEAELTAVSDVVDSAVAQTMAQGGHVEVISDNPDLARIGYIGAILRY
;
A
#
# COMPACT_ATOMS: atom_id res chain seq x y z
N MET A 1 6.04 -6.50 12.99
CA MET A 1 5.25 -5.95 11.86
C MET A 1 5.65 -4.50 11.67
N PHE A 2 5.90 -4.07 10.44
CA PHE A 2 6.36 -2.72 10.13
C PHE A 2 5.31 -1.64 10.47
N THR A 3 5.70 -0.60 11.20
CA THR A 3 4.81 0.45 11.70
C THR A 3 5.24 1.84 11.20
N GLN A 4 4.43 2.85 11.49
CA GLN A 4 4.78 4.24 11.21
C GLN A 4 5.91 4.74 12.13
N GLU A 5 6.04 4.17 13.32
CA GLU A 5 7.13 4.45 14.26
C GLU A 5 8.46 3.90 13.74
N ASP A 6 8.46 2.66 13.22
CA ASP A 6 9.64 2.06 12.57
C ASP A 6 10.11 2.93 11.39
N MET A 7 9.16 3.46 10.58
CA MET A 7 9.48 4.38 9.50
C MET A 7 10.18 5.64 10.01
N GLN A 8 9.70 6.22 11.10
CA GLN A 8 10.32 7.43 11.68
C GLN A 8 11.71 7.11 12.23
N GLN A 9 11.91 5.97 12.86
CA GLN A 9 13.21 5.52 13.35
C GLN A 9 14.20 5.36 12.19
N LEU A 10 13.80 4.70 11.10
CA LEU A 10 14.64 4.55 9.90
C LEU A 10 14.99 5.90 9.26
N LEU A 11 14.04 6.83 9.18
CA LEU A 11 14.27 8.17 8.63
C LEU A 11 15.22 9.02 9.50
N SER A 12 15.15 8.84 10.82
CA SER A 12 16.00 9.56 11.79
C SER A 12 17.35 8.91 12.01
N TYR A 13 17.60 7.73 11.42
CA TYR A 13 18.87 7.03 11.59
C TYR A 13 20.04 7.86 11.10
N THR A 14 21.05 7.97 11.96
CA THR A 14 22.35 8.60 11.68
C THR A 14 23.45 7.70 12.24
N GLY A 15 24.13 6.97 11.35
CA GLY A 15 25.24 6.09 11.71
C GLY A 15 26.57 6.56 11.13
N PRO A 16 27.69 6.04 11.63
CA PRO A 16 29.02 6.37 11.15
C PRO A 16 29.35 5.78 9.77
N SER A 17 28.64 4.72 9.38
CA SER A 17 28.88 3.95 8.16
C SER A 17 27.65 3.97 7.23
N ALA A 18 27.88 3.69 5.95
CA ALA A 18 26.80 3.55 5.01
C ALA A 18 25.91 2.33 5.35
N VAL A 19 24.64 2.41 4.98
CA VAL A 19 23.64 1.37 5.21
C VAL A 19 23.42 0.57 3.95
N VAL A 20 23.46 -0.74 4.04
CA VAL A 20 22.99 -1.67 3.02
C VAL A 20 21.50 -1.90 3.24
N SER A 21 20.68 -1.66 2.22
CA SER A 21 19.23 -1.84 2.24
C SER A 21 18.84 -2.87 1.19
N LEU A 22 18.38 -4.04 1.61
CA LEU A 22 18.00 -5.16 0.75
C LEU A 22 16.49 -5.34 0.78
N TYR A 23 15.87 -5.44 -0.39
CA TYR A 23 14.45 -5.76 -0.59
C TYR A 23 14.34 -7.03 -1.42
N LEU A 24 13.54 -7.98 -0.96
CA LEU A 24 13.37 -9.28 -1.61
C LEU A 24 11.90 -9.65 -1.82
N ASP A 25 11.60 -10.23 -2.98
CA ASP A 25 10.44 -11.09 -3.17
C ASP A 25 10.79 -12.47 -2.63
N THR A 26 10.22 -12.83 -1.48
CA THR A 26 10.45 -14.11 -0.80
C THR A 26 9.24 -15.04 -0.94
N ASP A 27 8.37 -14.78 -1.92
CA ASP A 27 7.17 -15.56 -2.17
C ASP A 27 7.49 -16.95 -2.73
N GLY A 28 7.51 -17.94 -1.85
CA GLY A 28 7.73 -19.36 -2.19
C GLY A 28 6.65 -19.95 -3.10
N GLY A 29 5.50 -19.30 -3.24
CA GLY A 29 4.46 -19.68 -4.20
C GLY A 29 4.78 -19.30 -5.64
N LYS A 30 5.62 -18.28 -5.85
CA LYS A 30 6.05 -17.84 -7.17
C LYS A 30 7.30 -18.58 -7.67
N GLN A 31 8.23 -18.87 -6.78
CA GLN A 31 9.51 -19.49 -7.13
C GLN A 31 10.11 -20.28 -5.95
N PRO A 32 10.94 -21.31 -6.23
CA PRO A 32 11.60 -22.09 -5.19
C PRO A 32 12.49 -21.22 -4.30
N ILE A 33 12.54 -21.53 -2.99
CA ILE A 33 13.35 -20.80 -2.00
C ILE A 33 14.83 -20.76 -2.38
N ASP A 34 15.38 -21.85 -2.95
CA ASP A 34 16.78 -21.89 -3.38
C ASP A 34 17.08 -20.89 -4.51
N THR A 35 16.11 -20.66 -5.40
CA THR A 35 16.22 -19.63 -6.44
C THR A 35 16.24 -18.23 -5.81
N ILE A 36 15.38 -18.00 -4.82
CA ILE A 36 15.36 -16.73 -4.08
C ILE A 36 16.70 -16.49 -3.37
N LYS A 37 17.24 -17.50 -2.71
CA LYS A 37 18.56 -17.43 -2.07
C LYS A 37 19.68 -17.09 -3.08
N GLN A 38 19.65 -17.67 -4.27
CA GLN A 38 20.63 -17.35 -5.32
C GLN A 38 20.50 -15.92 -5.82
N GLN A 39 19.28 -15.42 -6.00
CA GLN A 39 19.02 -14.02 -6.37
C GLN A 39 19.52 -13.05 -5.29
N ALA A 40 19.23 -13.33 -4.02
CA ALA A 40 19.71 -12.53 -2.90
C ALA A 40 21.24 -12.46 -2.85
N ARG A 41 21.94 -13.61 -3.04
CA ARG A 41 23.40 -13.66 -3.17
C ARG A 41 23.92 -12.85 -4.35
N GLY A 42 23.20 -12.89 -5.49
CA GLY A 42 23.54 -12.08 -6.65
C GLY A 42 23.57 -10.59 -6.31
N LEU A 43 22.50 -10.10 -5.65
CA LEU A 43 22.39 -8.71 -5.21
C LEU A 43 23.47 -8.32 -4.19
N LEU A 44 23.73 -9.18 -3.20
CA LEU A 44 24.75 -8.92 -2.16
C LEU A 44 26.16 -8.80 -2.73
N ARG A 45 26.45 -9.46 -3.87
CA ARG A 45 27.75 -9.32 -4.57
C ARG A 45 27.92 -7.98 -5.30
N GLU A 46 26.84 -7.25 -5.54
CA GLU A 46 26.87 -5.92 -6.15
C GLU A 46 27.29 -4.82 -5.16
N VAL A 47 27.36 -5.15 -3.87
CA VAL A 47 27.72 -4.21 -2.80
C VAL A 47 29.22 -3.91 -2.85
N ASP A 48 29.57 -2.64 -2.65
CA ASP A 48 30.95 -2.18 -2.62
C ASP A 48 31.79 -2.94 -1.57
N ASN A 49 33.08 -3.15 -1.87
CA ASN A 49 33.99 -3.89 -0.99
C ASN A 49 34.07 -3.34 0.42
N GLY A 50 33.86 -2.03 0.62
CA GLY A 50 33.84 -1.38 1.93
C GLY A 50 32.64 -1.80 2.82
N LEU A 51 31.59 -2.40 2.25
CA LEU A 51 30.38 -2.86 2.94
C LEU A 51 30.24 -4.38 2.89
N LYS A 52 31.32 -5.09 2.58
CA LYS A 52 31.30 -6.54 2.46
C LYS A 52 30.91 -7.23 3.76
N ALA A 53 31.35 -6.72 4.88
CA ALA A 53 30.98 -7.25 6.21
C ALA A 53 29.45 -7.20 6.45
N ASP A 54 28.79 -6.13 5.98
CA ASP A 54 27.34 -5.97 6.06
C ASP A 54 26.63 -6.96 5.13
N ALA A 55 27.13 -7.12 3.91
CA ALA A 55 26.60 -8.08 2.96
C ALA A 55 26.73 -9.52 3.47
N ASP A 56 27.88 -9.89 4.01
CA ASP A 56 28.14 -11.22 4.60
C ASP A 56 27.22 -11.45 5.82
N TYR A 57 26.99 -10.44 6.65
CA TYR A 57 26.07 -10.52 7.79
C TYR A 57 24.63 -10.78 7.34
N ILE A 58 24.15 -10.05 6.33
CA ILE A 58 22.82 -10.26 5.73
C ILE A 58 22.73 -11.68 5.14
N GLU A 59 23.77 -12.15 4.43
CA GLU A 59 23.76 -13.52 3.85
C GLU A 59 23.63 -14.58 4.95
N GLN A 60 24.37 -14.46 6.05
CA GLN A 60 24.29 -15.38 7.19
C GLN A 60 22.89 -15.39 7.81
N TYR A 61 22.27 -14.20 7.99
CA TYR A 61 20.88 -14.12 8.44
C TYR A 61 19.92 -14.87 7.52
N LEU A 62 20.00 -14.65 6.21
CA LEU A 62 19.13 -15.29 5.21
C LEU A 62 19.32 -16.82 5.18
N LEU A 63 20.51 -17.31 5.46
CA LEU A 63 20.81 -18.74 5.42
C LEU A 63 20.39 -19.49 6.68
N HIS A 64 20.49 -18.86 7.85
CA HIS A 64 20.45 -19.58 9.12
C HIS A 64 19.33 -19.11 10.06
N GLN A 65 18.76 -17.91 9.86
CA GLN A 65 17.83 -17.32 10.82
C GLN A 65 16.47 -17.00 10.20
N TYR A 66 16.41 -16.63 8.91
CA TYR A 66 15.14 -16.27 8.26
C TYR A 66 14.32 -17.53 7.92
N ASP A 67 13.04 -17.50 8.28
CA ASP A 67 12.12 -18.66 8.19
C ASP A 67 11.43 -18.80 6.81
N TRP A 68 11.57 -17.82 5.92
CA TRP A 68 10.97 -17.78 4.58
C TRP A 68 9.43 -17.88 4.56
N ALA A 69 8.77 -17.55 5.67
CA ALA A 69 7.32 -17.68 5.81
C ALA A 69 6.54 -16.54 5.14
N GLN A 70 7.14 -15.36 5.01
CA GLN A 70 6.47 -14.19 4.46
C GLN A 70 6.90 -13.95 3.00
N PRO A 71 5.97 -13.44 2.13
CA PRO A 71 6.27 -13.21 0.71
C PRO A 71 7.19 -12.02 0.43
N GLY A 72 7.45 -11.16 1.39
CA GLY A 72 8.37 -10.03 1.26
C GLY A 72 9.31 -9.90 2.45
N LEU A 73 10.53 -9.44 2.19
CA LEU A 73 11.52 -9.16 3.23
C LEU A 73 12.26 -7.87 2.93
N VAL A 74 12.45 -7.06 3.96
CA VAL A 74 13.35 -5.91 3.95
C VAL A 74 14.41 -6.10 5.01
N VAL A 75 15.66 -5.83 4.67
CA VAL A 75 16.80 -5.87 5.61
C VAL A 75 17.61 -4.61 5.48
N PHE A 76 17.93 -4.00 6.62
CA PHE A 76 18.89 -2.91 6.74
C PHE A 76 20.08 -3.38 7.58
N CYS A 77 21.29 -3.13 7.11
CA CYS A 77 22.50 -3.48 7.83
C CYS A 77 23.56 -2.39 7.69
N SER A 78 24.28 -2.10 8.76
CA SER A 78 25.40 -1.16 8.76
C SER A 78 26.42 -1.54 9.83
N ASN A 79 27.68 -1.23 9.58
CA ASN A 79 28.79 -1.42 10.49
C ASN A 79 28.95 -2.88 10.99
N GLY A 80 28.87 -3.85 10.07
CA GLY A 80 29.04 -5.28 10.37
C GLY A 80 27.95 -5.88 11.24
N GLY A 81 26.76 -5.27 11.26
CA GLY A 81 25.61 -5.74 12.02
C GLY A 81 25.30 -4.97 13.30
N ASP A 82 26.07 -3.92 13.65
CA ASP A 82 25.74 -3.04 14.80
C ASP A 82 24.36 -2.38 14.63
N PHE A 83 24.01 -2.02 13.39
CA PHE A 83 22.66 -1.68 13.01
C PHE A 83 22.12 -2.79 12.10
N PHE A 84 21.15 -3.53 12.58
CA PHE A 84 20.52 -4.61 11.86
C PHE A 84 19.02 -4.65 12.12
N GLU A 85 18.23 -4.30 11.11
CA GLU A 85 16.77 -4.28 11.18
C GLU A 85 16.18 -5.12 10.07
N THR A 86 15.17 -5.90 10.40
CA THR A 86 14.49 -6.79 9.45
C THR A 86 12.96 -6.65 9.53
N TYR A 87 12.33 -6.56 8.37
CA TYR A 87 10.88 -6.41 8.27
C TYR A 87 10.31 -7.44 7.28
N PRO A 88 9.89 -8.61 7.77
CA PRO A 88 9.07 -9.53 6.96
C PRO A 88 7.71 -8.89 6.69
N THR A 89 7.18 -9.06 5.46
CA THR A 89 5.92 -8.45 5.03
C THR A 89 5.05 -9.42 4.25
N ALA A 90 3.73 -9.30 4.42
CA ALA A 90 2.74 -10.10 3.69
C ALA A 90 2.58 -9.69 2.21
N VAL A 91 3.30 -8.68 1.75
CA VAL A 91 3.35 -8.20 0.37
C VAL A 91 4.79 -8.28 -0.11
N SER A 92 5.00 -8.85 -1.30
CA SER A 92 6.33 -8.98 -1.89
C SER A 92 6.87 -7.64 -2.41
N PHE A 93 8.19 -7.52 -2.47
CA PHE A 93 8.90 -6.39 -3.06
C PHE A 93 9.55 -6.80 -4.38
N ARG A 94 9.88 -5.81 -5.19
CA ARG A 94 10.83 -6.02 -6.28
C ARG A 94 12.23 -6.21 -5.70
N ASN A 95 12.93 -7.27 -6.11
CA ASN A 95 14.30 -7.56 -5.70
C ASN A 95 15.22 -6.39 -6.00
N ARG A 96 15.86 -5.82 -4.98
CA ARG A 96 16.81 -4.70 -5.12
C ARG A 96 17.73 -4.60 -3.92
N ILE A 97 18.92 -4.07 -4.15
CA ILE A 97 19.84 -3.64 -3.11
C ILE A 97 20.20 -2.17 -3.29
N ARG A 98 20.38 -1.46 -2.21
CA ARG A 98 20.80 -0.05 -2.18
C ARG A 98 21.78 0.19 -1.06
N THR A 99 22.75 1.04 -1.33
CA THR A 99 23.70 1.53 -0.34
C THR A 99 23.62 3.04 -0.26
N GLY A 100 23.69 3.60 0.94
CA GLY A 100 23.58 5.04 1.15
C GLY A 100 23.91 5.41 2.60
N THR A 101 24.04 6.69 2.91
CA THR A 101 24.27 7.19 4.27
C THR A 101 23.08 6.97 5.21
N LYS A 102 21.91 6.66 4.65
CA LYS A 102 20.67 6.37 5.39
C LYS A 102 19.98 5.14 4.82
N PRO A 103 19.09 4.48 5.59
CA PRO A 103 18.22 3.43 5.09
C PRO A 103 17.40 3.89 3.88
N TYR A 104 17.32 3.05 2.84
CA TYR A 104 16.51 3.33 1.66
C TYR A 104 15.05 2.94 1.92
N VAL A 105 14.22 3.90 2.31
CA VAL A 105 12.85 3.65 2.81
C VAL A 105 11.73 3.82 1.78
N LYS A 106 12.06 4.23 0.55
CA LYS A 106 11.05 4.51 -0.50
C LYS A 106 10.04 3.36 -0.72
N PRO A 107 10.44 2.06 -0.81
CA PRO A 107 9.49 0.97 -0.97
C PRO A 107 8.61 0.75 0.27
N LEU A 108 9.12 1.02 1.47
CA LEU A 108 8.35 0.93 2.70
C LEU A 108 7.31 2.06 2.81
N ALA A 109 7.65 3.27 2.36
CA ALA A 109 6.70 4.37 2.27
C ALA A 109 5.52 4.00 1.34
N HIS A 110 5.83 3.41 0.19
CA HIS A 110 4.82 2.86 -0.72
C HIS A 110 3.96 1.77 -0.04
N LEU A 111 4.59 0.82 0.66
CA LEU A 111 3.87 -0.22 1.39
C LEU A 111 2.88 0.37 2.41
N LEU A 112 3.31 1.33 3.23
CA LEU A 112 2.45 2.00 4.22
C LEU A 112 1.30 2.79 3.58
N ASP A 113 1.50 3.38 2.41
CA ASP A 113 0.43 4.14 1.76
C ASP A 113 -0.59 3.24 1.07
N TYR A 114 -0.13 2.19 0.42
CA TYR A 114 -0.96 1.31 -0.42
C TYR A 114 -1.66 0.21 0.36
N TYR A 115 -0.96 -0.44 1.27
CA TYR A 115 -1.43 -1.60 2.01
C TYR A 115 -1.75 -1.30 3.48
N ALA A 116 -1.90 -0.01 3.84
CA ALA A 116 -2.39 0.38 5.15
C ALA A 116 -3.73 -0.32 5.48
N ASN A 117 -4.33 0.01 6.60
CA ASN A 117 -5.56 -0.64 7.05
C ASN A 117 -6.67 -0.62 6.00
N PHE A 118 -7.12 -1.80 5.60
CA PHE A 118 -8.31 -1.98 4.76
C PHE A 118 -9.24 -3.05 5.35
N GLY A 119 -10.52 -2.94 5.00
CA GLY A 119 -11.56 -3.85 5.45
C GLY A 119 -12.16 -4.64 4.30
N VAL A 120 -12.65 -5.84 4.61
CA VAL A 120 -13.53 -6.62 3.73
C VAL A 120 -14.78 -6.98 4.52
N ALA A 121 -15.95 -6.85 3.89
CA ALA A 121 -17.20 -7.39 4.39
C ALA A 121 -17.76 -8.36 3.35
N LEU A 122 -17.85 -9.63 3.69
CA LEU A 122 -18.62 -10.62 2.92
C LEU A 122 -20.04 -10.64 3.47
N VAL A 123 -21.03 -10.51 2.60
CA VAL A 123 -22.45 -10.42 3.00
C VAL A 123 -23.33 -11.32 2.14
N ASP A 124 -24.27 -11.96 2.80
CA ASP A 124 -25.38 -12.66 2.15
C ASP A 124 -26.73 -12.26 2.77
N GLN A 125 -27.80 -12.96 2.46
CA GLN A 125 -29.13 -12.68 2.98
C GLN A 125 -29.32 -13.03 4.46
N VAL A 126 -28.41 -13.83 5.04
CA VAL A 126 -28.52 -14.38 6.40
C VAL A 126 -27.50 -13.79 7.33
N GLY A 127 -26.32 -13.42 6.83
CA GLY A 127 -25.24 -12.97 7.72
C GLY A 127 -24.14 -12.19 7.00
N ALA A 128 -23.07 -11.97 7.73
CA ALA A 128 -21.88 -11.30 7.22
C ALA A 128 -20.61 -11.78 7.93
N ARG A 129 -19.48 -11.65 7.26
CA ARG A 129 -18.14 -11.81 7.84
C ARG A 129 -17.33 -10.57 7.56
N PHE A 130 -16.65 -10.06 8.56
CA PHE A 130 -15.85 -8.85 8.51
C PHE A 130 -14.40 -9.16 8.76
N PHE A 131 -13.53 -8.58 7.95
CA PHE A 131 -12.08 -8.78 8.01
C PHE A 131 -11.38 -7.43 8.06
N HIS A 132 -10.44 -7.31 8.97
CA HIS A 132 -9.52 -6.19 9.03
C HIS A 132 -8.13 -6.67 8.65
N PHE A 133 -7.56 -6.07 7.63
CA PHE A 133 -6.20 -6.31 7.17
C PHE A 133 -5.32 -5.08 7.43
N HIS A 134 -4.07 -5.32 7.78
CA HIS A 134 -3.02 -4.32 7.88
C HIS A 134 -1.79 -4.81 7.13
N LEU A 135 -1.27 -4.02 6.20
CA LEU A 135 -0.14 -4.39 5.33
C LEU A 135 -0.29 -5.76 4.64
N GLY A 136 -1.52 -6.12 4.28
CA GLY A 136 -1.83 -7.40 3.66
C GLY A 136 -2.00 -8.58 4.61
N GLU A 137 -1.81 -8.42 5.91
CA GLU A 137 -2.04 -9.45 6.94
C GLU A 137 -3.39 -9.30 7.60
N LEU A 138 -4.06 -10.44 7.84
CA LEU A 138 -5.31 -10.48 8.59
C LEU A 138 -5.04 -10.20 10.08
N GLN A 139 -5.61 -9.10 10.59
CA GLN A 139 -5.47 -8.68 11.98
C GLN A 139 -6.63 -9.17 12.85
N ARG A 140 -7.83 -9.10 12.30
CA ARG A 140 -9.05 -9.48 13.02
C ARG A 140 -10.13 -9.88 12.03
N GLN A 141 -10.93 -10.86 12.43
CA GLN A 141 -12.17 -11.21 11.78
C GLN A 141 -13.31 -11.34 12.78
N GLU A 142 -14.54 -11.11 12.32
CA GLU A 142 -15.76 -11.25 13.10
C GLU A 142 -16.90 -11.71 12.18
N GLY A 143 -17.75 -12.58 12.68
CA GLY A 143 -18.92 -13.07 11.96
C GLY A 143 -20.20 -12.53 12.60
N PHE A 144 -21.21 -12.27 11.78
CA PHE A 144 -22.58 -11.98 12.18
C PHE A 144 -23.50 -12.99 11.50
N MET A 145 -24.39 -13.61 12.25
CA MET A 145 -25.47 -14.47 11.74
C MET A 145 -26.81 -13.91 12.20
N GLY A 146 -27.65 -13.58 11.24
CA GLY A 146 -29.01 -13.16 11.46
C GLY A 146 -29.99 -14.33 11.52
N GLU A 147 -31.27 -14.04 11.45
CA GLU A 147 -32.31 -15.06 11.42
C GLU A 147 -32.37 -15.78 10.07
N GLU A 148 -32.63 -17.08 10.08
CA GLU A 148 -32.73 -17.89 8.87
C GLU A 148 -33.88 -17.42 7.97
N VAL A 149 -33.53 -17.09 6.73
CA VAL A 149 -34.51 -16.82 5.66
C VAL A 149 -35.05 -18.14 5.16
N ARG A 150 -36.27 -18.48 5.55
CA ARG A 150 -36.93 -19.71 5.12
C ARG A 150 -37.19 -19.66 3.61
N LYS A 151 -36.50 -20.50 2.84
CA LYS A 151 -36.81 -20.73 1.44
C LYS A 151 -38.21 -21.40 1.38
N SER A 152 -39.25 -20.65 1.04
CA SER A 152 -40.56 -21.25 0.73
C SER A 152 -40.37 -22.17 -0.48
N LYS A 153 -40.46 -23.50 -0.27
CA LYS A 153 -40.53 -24.45 -1.37
C LYS A 153 -41.76 -24.04 -2.19
N ARG A 154 -41.57 -23.73 -3.48
CA ARG A 154 -42.66 -23.67 -4.46
C ARG A 154 -43.30 -25.07 -4.52
N GLY A 155 -44.24 -25.33 -3.63
CA GLY A 155 -45.05 -26.55 -3.63
C GLY A 155 -45.98 -26.46 -4.80
N GLY A 156 -45.87 -27.41 -5.76
CA GLY A 156 -46.91 -27.70 -6.71
C GLY A 156 -48.12 -28.20 -5.93
N GLY A 157 -49.12 -27.36 -5.75
CA GLY A 157 -50.41 -27.66 -5.16
C GLY A 157 -51.50 -27.23 -6.14
N SER A 158 -52.29 -28.20 -6.58
CA SER A 158 -53.47 -28.16 -7.40
C SER A 158 -54.37 -26.94 -7.13
N ALA A 159 -54.82 -26.32 -8.20
CA ALA A 159 -55.75 -25.20 -8.21
C ALA A 159 -57.05 -25.51 -7.47
N ALA A 160 -57.37 -24.74 -6.46
CA ALA A 160 -58.73 -24.46 -6.01
C ALA A 160 -59.04 -23.00 -6.29
N THR A 161 -60.05 -22.78 -7.07
CA THR A 161 -60.55 -21.49 -7.56
C THR A 161 -60.94 -20.56 -6.41
N GLY A 162 -60.40 -19.36 -6.40
CA GLY A 162 -60.98 -18.22 -5.68
C GLY A 162 -60.48 -17.97 -4.28
N MET A 163 -59.31 -17.29 -4.16
CA MET A 163 -59.07 -16.25 -3.17
C MET A 163 -57.76 -15.49 -3.56
N ARG A 164 -57.85 -14.18 -3.61
CA ARG A 164 -56.69 -13.29 -3.73
C ARG A 164 -55.77 -13.49 -2.52
N GLY A 165 -54.95 -14.51 -2.55
CA GLY A 165 -53.83 -14.70 -1.63
C GLY A 165 -52.64 -13.93 -2.18
N GLY A 166 -52.50 -12.68 -1.78
CA GLY A 166 -51.31 -11.88 -2.10
C GLY A 166 -50.06 -12.59 -1.61
N ASP A 167 -48.96 -12.38 -2.31
CA ASP A 167 -47.59 -12.79 -2.12
C ASP A 167 -47.02 -12.40 -0.70
N SER A 168 -47.65 -12.97 0.36
CA SER A 168 -47.28 -12.71 1.74
C SER A 168 -45.92 -13.37 2.13
N GLY A 169 -45.58 -14.48 1.46
CA GLY A 169 -44.32 -15.18 1.71
C GLY A 169 -43.11 -14.46 1.15
N GLY A 170 -43.24 -13.81 0.00
CA GLY A 170 -42.13 -13.04 -0.59
C GLY A 170 -41.82 -11.74 0.18
N ARG A 171 -42.88 -11.05 0.62
CA ARG A 171 -42.71 -9.83 1.44
C ARG A 171 -42.05 -10.11 2.79
N HIS A 172 -42.48 -11.17 3.46
CA HIS A 172 -41.91 -11.55 4.77
C HIS A 172 -40.44 -11.92 4.65
N ASN A 173 -40.04 -12.66 3.61
CA ASN A 173 -38.64 -12.95 3.35
C ASN A 173 -37.81 -11.68 3.05
N ALA A 174 -38.36 -10.74 2.28
CA ALA A 174 -37.68 -9.46 1.99
C ALA A 174 -37.47 -8.61 3.27
N GLU A 175 -38.46 -8.59 4.16
CA GLU A 175 -38.34 -7.89 5.47
C GLU A 175 -37.26 -8.52 6.35
N TRP A 176 -37.16 -9.84 6.39
CA TRP A 176 -36.10 -10.55 7.12
C TRP A 176 -34.70 -10.28 6.56
N VAL A 177 -34.54 -10.33 5.24
CA VAL A 177 -33.27 -9.98 4.58
C VAL A 177 -32.87 -8.56 4.92
N GLN A 178 -33.81 -7.61 4.84
CA GLN A 178 -33.53 -6.21 5.16
C GLN A 178 -33.15 -6.02 6.64
N HIS A 179 -33.81 -6.75 7.56
CA HIS A 179 -33.48 -6.74 8.98
C HIS A 179 -32.06 -7.27 9.23
N ASN A 180 -31.74 -8.44 8.65
CA ASN A 180 -30.40 -9.04 8.75
C ASN A 180 -29.31 -8.12 8.22
N LEU A 181 -29.53 -7.53 7.02
CA LEU A 181 -28.55 -6.62 6.42
C LEU A 181 -28.35 -5.34 7.24
N ARG A 182 -29.41 -4.83 7.88
CA ARG A 182 -29.29 -3.67 8.78
C ARG A 182 -28.47 -4.01 10.01
N ALA A 183 -28.76 -5.12 10.66
CA ALA A 183 -27.99 -5.60 11.82
C ALA A 183 -26.51 -5.89 11.45
N ALA A 184 -26.28 -6.46 10.24
CA ALA A 184 -24.94 -6.63 9.71
C ALA A 184 -24.21 -5.29 9.48
N ALA A 185 -24.92 -4.26 8.99
CA ALA A 185 -24.33 -2.92 8.79
C ALA A 185 -23.96 -2.23 10.11
N ASP A 186 -24.77 -2.40 11.14
CA ASP A 186 -24.48 -1.92 12.49
C ASP A 186 -23.25 -2.64 13.09
N THR A 187 -23.18 -3.96 12.93
CA THR A 187 -22.03 -4.77 13.35
C THR A 187 -20.77 -4.37 12.58
N ALA A 188 -20.86 -4.18 11.25
CA ALA A 188 -19.74 -3.70 10.43
C ALA A 188 -19.22 -2.36 10.91
N THR A 189 -20.14 -1.43 11.22
CA THR A 189 -19.81 -0.10 11.73
C THR A 189 -19.03 -0.18 13.03
N SER A 190 -19.47 -1.01 13.97
CA SER A 190 -18.79 -1.25 15.24
C SER A 190 -17.43 -1.93 15.02
N PHE A 191 -17.38 -2.95 14.16
CA PHE A 191 -16.17 -3.70 13.88
C PHE A 191 -15.07 -2.83 13.25
N PHE A 192 -15.41 -1.98 12.28
CA PHE A 192 -14.42 -1.14 11.57
C PHE A 192 -14.07 0.14 12.34
N SER A 193 -14.86 0.54 13.31
CA SER A 193 -14.59 1.74 14.11
C SER A 193 -13.25 1.64 14.87
N GLY A 194 -12.50 2.74 14.93
CA GLY A 194 -11.21 2.82 15.62
C GLY A 194 -10.02 2.15 14.89
N LYS A 195 -10.23 1.50 13.74
CA LYS A 195 -9.17 0.76 13.03
C LYS A 195 -8.50 1.54 11.89
N SER A 196 -8.79 2.83 11.76
CA SER A 196 -8.23 3.69 10.69
C SER A 196 -8.38 3.12 9.27
N ILE A 197 -9.48 2.37 9.01
CA ILE A 197 -9.75 1.75 7.71
C ILE A 197 -9.84 2.84 6.63
N ARG A 198 -8.96 2.76 5.64
CA ARG A 198 -8.94 3.70 4.50
C ARG A 198 -9.81 3.23 3.33
N ARG A 199 -9.89 1.92 3.11
CA ARG A 199 -10.64 1.29 2.01
C ARG A 199 -11.44 0.11 2.52
N LEU A 200 -12.66 -0.02 2.00
CA LEU A 200 -13.56 -1.13 2.32
C LEU A 200 -13.94 -1.84 1.01
N PHE A 201 -13.85 -3.15 0.99
CA PHE A 201 -14.30 -4.00 -0.11
C PHE A 201 -15.51 -4.81 0.33
N LEU A 202 -16.51 -4.93 -0.54
CA LEU A 202 -17.74 -5.65 -0.25
C LEU A 202 -17.85 -6.87 -1.16
N GLY A 203 -17.99 -8.05 -0.58
CA GLY A 203 -18.14 -9.32 -1.27
C GLY A 203 -19.52 -9.92 -1.05
N GLY A 204 -20.06 -10.58 -2.07
CA GLY A 204 -21.38 -11.20 -2.07
C GLY A 204 -22.04 -11.14 -3.43
N THR A 205 -23.36 -11.39 -3.50
CA THR A 205 -24.12 -11.16 -4.73
C THR A 205 -24.28 -9.66 -4.97
N ALA A 206 -24.36 -9.24 -6.24
CA ALA A 206 -24.49 -7.83 -6.61
C ALA A 206 -25.68 -7.13 -5.92
N GLU A 207 -26.81 -7.85 -5.82
CA GLU A 207 -28.03 -7.36 -5.18
C GLU A 207 -27.82 -7.15 -3.67
N THR A 208 -27.33 -8.17 -2.97
CA THR A 208 -27.11 -8.11 -1.51
C THR A 208 -26.06 -7.05 -1.14
N VAL A 209 -24.97 -6.97 -1.91
CA VAL A 209 -23.92 -5.95 -1.72
C VAL A 209 -24.46 -4.54 -1.92
N SER A 210 -25.32 -4.32 -2.95
CA SER A 210 -25.95 -3.02 -3.18
C SER A 210 -26.82 -2.60 -2.00
N GLN A 211 -27.70 -3.48 -1.54
CA GLN A 211 -28.58 -3.23 -0.39
C GLN A 211 -27.77 -2.98 0.89
N PHE A 212 -26.75 -3.80 1.16
CA PHE A 212 -25.88 -3.63 2.32
C PHE A 212 -25.15 -2.29 2.28
N ARG A 213 -24.61 -1.90 1.11
CA ARG A 213 -23.90 -0.61 0.94
C ARG A 213 -24.81 0.58 1.27
N GLU A 214 -26.07 0.55 0.87
CA GLU A 214 -27.05 1.62 1.16
C GLU A 214 -27.35 1.74 2.66
N LEU A 215 -27.27 0.64 3.40
CA LEU A 215 -27.49 0.60 4.84
C LEU A 215 -26.30 1.07 5.67
N LEU A 216 -25.09 1.06 5.08
CA LEU A 216 -23.90 1.57 5.78
C LEU A 216 -24.00 3.08 5.99
N PRO A 217 -23.47 3.62 7.12
CA PRO A 217 -23.28 5.05 7.29
C PRO A 217 -22.46 5.68 6.17
N LYS A 218 -22.74 6.94 5.80
CA LYS A 218 -22.08 7.63 4.68
C LYS A 218 -20.55 7.63 4.77
N GLN A 219 -20.00 7.71 5.96
CA GLN A 219 -18.54 7.60 6.18
C GLN A 219 -17.94 6.28 5.70
N TRP A 220 -18.69 5.16 5.79
CA TRP A 220 -18.26 3.85 5.29
C TRP A 220 -18.58 3.69 3.81
N GLN A 221 -19.73 4.19 3.36
CA GLN A 221 -20.08 4.21 1.93
C GLN A 221 -18.99 4.90 1.09
N SER A 222 -18.47 6.03 1.56
CA SER A 222 -17.40 6.77 0.86
C SER A 222 -16.05 6.05 0.83
N ARG A 223 -15.84 5.07 1.72
CA ARG A 223 -14.62 4.25 1.77
C ARG A 223 -14.73 2.95 0.95
N VAL A 224 -15.91 2.63 0.41
CA VAL A 224 -16.09 1.47 -0.47
C VAL A 224 -15.30 1.69 -1.76
N ALA A 225 -14.19 0.95 -1.89
CA ALA A 225 -13.27 1.03 -3.02
C ALA A 225 -13.59 0.02 -4.14
N GLY A 226 -14.37 -1.02 -3.84
CA GLY A 226 -14.77 -2.03 -4.83
C GLY A 226 -15.72 -3.06 -4.26
N THR A 227 -16.37 -3.79 -5.18
CA THR A 227 -17.26 -4.90 -4.88
C THR A 227 -16.84 -6.12 -5.69
N PHE A 228 -17.11 -7.33 -5.19
CA PHE A 228 -16.74 -8.56 -5.88
C PHE A 228 -17.68 -9.71 -5.53
N PRO A 229 -17.90 -10.65 -6.46
CA PRO A 229 -18.65 -11.87 -6.16
C PRO A 229 -17.80 -12.81 -5.31
N MET A 230 -18.30 -13.20 -4.15
CA MET A 230 -17.69 -14.21 -3.28
C MET A 230 -18.73 -14.77 -2.33
N ASP A 231 -18.65 -16.06 -2.05
CA ASP A 231 -19.50 -16.71 -1.06
C ASP A 231 -19.05 -16.35 0.36
N MET A 232 -20.00 -16.23 1.29
CA MET A 232 -19.70 -15.91 2.67
C MET A 232 -18.88 -17.04 3.38
N THR A 233 -18.94 -18.26 2.87
CA THR A 233 -18.20 -19.42 3.39
C THR A 233 -16.78 -19.56 2.82
N ALA A 234 -16.36 -18.64 1.94
CA ALA A 234 -15.04 -18.68 1.34
C ALA A 234 -13.92 -18.71 2.40
N PRO A 235 -12.82 -19.46 2.16
CA PRO A 235 -11.65 -19.47 3.05
C PRO A 235 -11.03 -18.06 3.21
N ASP A 236 -10.45 -17.79 4.37
CA ASP A 236 -9.80 -16.50 4.66
C ASP A 236 -8.67 -16.19 3.68
N SER A 237 -7.95 -17.22 3.19
CA SER A 237 -6.93 -17.10 2.16
C SER A 237 -7.46 -16.48 0.86
N ASP A 238 -8.61 -16.97 0.40
CA ASP A 238 -9.24 -16.54 -0.85
C ASP A 238 -9.78 -15.11 -0.73
N VAL A 239 -10.34 -14.79 0.45
CA VAL A 239 -10.78 -13.42 0.79
C VAL A 239 -9.59 -12.46 0.73
N ARG A 240 -8.46 -12.84 1.34
CA ARG A 240 -7.23 -12.07 1.35
C ARG A 240 -6.68 -11.85 -0.07
N GLU A 241 -6.52 -12.91 -0.84
CA GLU A 241 -6.00 -12.84 -2.21
C GLU A 241 -6.86 -11.94 -3.09
N ARG A 242 -8.17 -12.11 -3.03
CA ARG A 242 -9.11 -11.29 -3.80
C ARG A 242 -9.08 -9.83 -3.38
N ALA A 243 -9.02 -9.56 -2.08
CA ALA A 243 -8.93 -8.21 -1.56
C ALA A 243 -7.63 -7.51 -1.97
N LEU A 244 -6.48 -8.21 -1.93
CA LEU A 244 -5.20 -7.68 -2.39
C LEU A 244 -5.21 -7.34 -3.88
N THR A 245 -5.80 -8.20 -4.73
CA THR A 245 -5.98 -7.94 -6.17
C THR A 245 -6.81 -6.68 -6.41
N LEU A 246 -7.93 -6.52 -5.71
CA LEU A 246 -8.78 -5.34 -5.82
C LEU A 246 -8.10 -4.09 -5.30
N LEU A 247 -7.33 -4.21 -4.22
CA LEU A 247 -6.55 -3.13 -3.66
C LEU A 247 -5.52 -2.63 -4.66
N GLN A 248 -4.81 -3.54 -5.34
CA GLN A 248 -3.86 -3.20 -6.40
C GLN A 248 -4.57 -2.46 -7.55
N GLN A 249 -5.70 -2.97 -8.05
CA GLN A 249 -6.48 -2.32 -9.10
C GLN A 249 -6.94 -0.91 -8.71
N ALA A 250 -7.42 -0.74 -7.47
CA ALA A 250 -7.85 0.55 -6.96
C ALA A 250 -6.67 1.53 -6.85
N ASN A 251 -5.49 1.03 -6.47
CA ASN A 251 -4.26 1.82 -6.40
C ASN A 251 -3.81 2.28 -7.79
N GLU A 252 -3.77 1.38 -8.77
CA GLU A 252 -3.41 1.72 -10.16
C GLU A 252 -4.33 2.81 -10.74
N GLN A 253 -5.63 2.73 -10.46
CA GLN A 253 -6.59 3.77 -10.88
C GLN A 253 -6.33 5.10 -10.18
N ARG A 254 -6.02 5.07 -8.88
CA ARG A 254 -5.66 6.25 -8.10
C ARG A 254 -4.38 6.89 -8.63
N GLU A 255 -3.35 6.11 -8.91
CA GLU A 255 -2.09 6.55 -9.49
C GLU A 255 -2.29 7.26 -10.84
N LYS A 256 -3.02 6.62 -11.75
CA LYS A 256 -3.37 7.22 -13.05
C LYS A 256 -4.09 8.56 -12.90
N LYS A 257 -5.04 8.63 -11.93
CA LYS A 257 -5.75 9.88 -11.64
C LYS A 257 -4.82 10.95 -11.06
N LEU A 258 -3.91 10.55 -10.16
CA LEU A 258 -2.97 11.47 -9.50
C LEU A 258 -2.01 12.10 -10.52
N VAL A 259 -1.42 11.28 -11.40
CA VAL A 259 -0.55 11.76 -12.49
C VAL A 259 -1.31 12.72 -13.42
N LYS A 260 -2.54 12.37 -13.81
CA LYS A 260 -3.39 13.25 -14.63
C LYS A 260 -3.70 14.58 -13.93
N THR A 261 -3.96 14.54 -12.62
CA THR A 261 -4.21 15.76 -11.84
C THR A 261 -2.98 16.66 -11.81
N MET A 262 -1.79 16.11 -11.57
CA MET A 262 -0.52 16.84 -11.60
C MET A 262 -0.26 17.47 -12.97
N LEU A 263 -0.42 16.69 -14.05
CA LEU A 263 -0.24 17.18 -15.42
C LEU A 263 -1.24 18.29 -15.78
N GLY A 264 -2.50 18.14 -15.37
CA GLY A 264 -3.53 19.17 -15.54
C GLY A 264 -3.21 20.43 -14.77
N ALA A 265 -2.72 20.34 -13.54
CA ALA A 265 -2.29 21.47 -12.73
C ALA A 265 -1.10 22.20 -13.37
N LYS A 266 -0.10 21.48 -13.88
CA LYS A 266 1.03 22.07 -14.63
C LYS A 266 0.55 22.77 -15.90
N ALA A 267 -0.32 22.14 -16.69
CA ALA A 267 -0.82 22.68 -17.94
C ALA A 267 -1.65 23.98 -17.77
N SER A 268 -2.37 24.08 -16.66
CA SER A 268 -3.15 25.29 -16.31
C SER A 268 -2.32 26.38 -15.61
N GLY A 269 -1.01 26.19 -15.42
CA GLY A 269 -0.15 27.16 -14.74
C GLY A 269 -0.38 27.27 -13.23
N HIS A 270 -1.01 26.25 -12.62
CA HIS A 270 -1.30 26.20 -11.19
C HIS A 270 -0.29 25.31 -10.44
N ASN A 271 -0.71 24.73 -9.34
CA ASN A 271 0.08 24.03 -8.34
C ASN A 271 0.64 22.68 -8.80
N GLY A 272 1.27 22.59 -9.96
CA GLY A 272 1.89 21.38 -10.49
C GLY A 272 3.27 21.67 -11.08
N VAL A 273 4.25 20.83 -10.72
CA VAL A 273 5.60 20.83 -11.32
C VAL A 273 5.94 19.46 -11.85
N VAL A 274 6.73 19.42 -12.93
CA VAL A 274 7.13 18.18 -13.60
C VAL A 274 8.61 18.23 -13.97
N GLY A 275 9.27 17.07 -13.98
CA GLY A 275 10.69 16.95 -14.22
C GLY A 275 11.52 17.18 -12.99
N LEU A 276 12.77 16.72 -13.03
CA LEU A 276 13.63 16.62 -11.87
C LEU A 276 13.95 17.99 -11.26
N ASP A 277 14.47 18.93 -12.05
CA ASP A 277 14.97 20.21 -11.53
C ASP A 277 13.87 21.05 -10.86
N ASP A 278 12.71 21.23 -11.56
CA ASP A 278 11.58 22.00 -11.02
C ASP A 278 11.02 21.36 -9.74
N THR A 279 11.02 20.01 -9.68
CA THR A 279 10.56 19.28 -8.50
C THR A 279 11.51 19.43 -7.33
N LEU A 280 12.83 19.31 -7.55
CA LEU A 280 13.84 19.50 -6.50
C LEU A 280 13.83 20.94 -5.96
N GLN A 281 13.65 21.94 -6.84
CA GLN A 281 13.48 23.32 -6.44
C GLN A 281 12.25 23.49 -5.53
N ALA A 282 11.08 22.96 -5.93
CA ALA A 282 9.87 23.05 -5.13
C ALA A 282 9.99 22.35 -3.75
N ILE A 283 10.76 21.25 -3.66
CA ILE A 283 11.08 20.59 -2.39
C ILE A 283 11.95 21.47 -1.51
N SER A 284 13.01 22.06 -2.07
CA SER A 284 13.89 22.99 -1.36
C SER A 284 13.14 24.22 -0.84
N GLU A 285 12.14 24.69 -1.58
CA GLU A 285 11.22 25.77 -1.20
C GLU A 285 10.09 25.34 -0.23
N LYS A 286 10.03 24.07 0.17
CA LYS A 286 9.01 23.47 1.06
C LYS A 286 7.57 23.59 0.55
N ARG A 287 7.39 23.69 -0.75
CA ARG A 287 6.09 23.89 -1.42
C ARG A 287 5.38 22.59 -1.77
N VAL A 288 6.05 21.45 -1.69
CA VAL A 288 5.49 20.17 -2.11
C VAL A 288 4.43 19.68 -1.15
N GLN A 289 3.23 19.42 -1.65
CA GLN A 289 2.17 18.71 -0.96
C GLN A 289 2.29 17.21 -1.20
N THR A 290 2.41 16.80 -2.48
CA THR A 290 2.55 15.40 -2.87
C THR A 290 3.66 15.27 -3.90
N LEU A 291 4.73 14.58 -3.55
CA LEU A 291 5.78 14.16 -4.45
C LEU A 291 5.34 12.88 -5.18
N ILE A 292 5.44 12.87 -6.50
CA ILE A 292 5.11 11.73 -7.34
C ILE A 292 6.39 11.29 -8.04
N VAL A 293 6.82 10.04 -7.81
CA VAL A 293 8.07 9.51 -8.34
C VAL A 293 7.89 8.09 -8.86
N SER A 294 8.53 7.79 -9.99
CA SER A 294 8.53 6.43 -10.54
C SER A 294 9.37 5.49 -9.68
N ASP A 295 8.87 4.26 -9.47
CA ASP A 295 9.63 3.22 -8.78
C ASP A 295 10.94 2.92 -9.51
N GLY A 296 12.04 2.95 -8.76
CA GLY A 296 13.38 2.72 -9.30
C GLY A 296 14.02 3.92 -9.99
N PHE A 297 13.35 5.07 -10.13
CA PHE A 297 13.98 6.28 -10.70
C PHE A 297 15.07 6.80 -9.76
N ARG A 298 16.26 6.99 -10.30
CA ARG A 298 17.49 7.40 -9.61
C ARG A 298 18.25 8.40 -10.45
N THR A 299 18.89 9.34 -9.79
CA THR A 299 19.79 10.30 -10.43
C THR A 299 20.81 10.79 -9.42
N PRO A 300 22.11 10.85 -9.77
CA PRO A 300 23.10 11.49 -8.91
C PRO A 300 22.80 12.98 -8.77
N GLY A 301 23.27 13.57 -7.70
CA GLY A 301 23.05 14.99 -7.45
C GLY A 301 23.78 15.46 -6.20
N TYR A 302 23.34 16.55 -5.61
CA TYR A 302 23.99 17.21 -4.50
C TYR A 302 22.99 17.59 -3.43
N VAL A 303 23.41 17.54 -2.18
CA VAL A 303 22.62 17.88 -1.00
C VAL A 303 23.42 18.83 -0.11
N HIS A 304 22.78 19.89 0.38
CA HIS A 304 23.33 20.70 1.46
C HIS A 304 22.83 20.15 2.80
N SER A 305 23.75 19.61 3.61
CA SER A 305 23.40 18.84 4.82
C SER A 305 22.59 19.64 5.84
N ASP A 306 22.91 20.92 6.03
CA ASP A 306 22.30 21.76 7.07
C ASP A 306 20.90 22.27 6.70
N SER A 307 20.70 22.68 5.43
CA SER A 307 19.40 23.21 4.99
C SER A 307 18.49 22.16 4.37
N GLY A 308 19.04 20.99 3.98
CA GLY A 308 18.33 19.98 3.21
C GLY A 308 18.08 20.40 1.74
N PHE A 309 18.73 21.45 1.25
CA PHE A 309 18.64 21.84 -0.16
C PHE A 309 19.13 20.71 -1.06
N VAL A 310 18.37 20.40 -2.10
CA VAL A 310 18.65 19.30 -3.03
C VAL A 310 18.67 19.81 -4.47
N VAL A 311 19.67 19.40 -5.25
CA VAL A 311 19.83 19.80 -6.65
C VAL A 311 20.49 18.70 -7.46
N ALA A 312 20.04 18.49 -8.69
CA ALA A 312 20.68 17.54 -9.61
C ALA A 312 21.78 18.21 -10.43
N ASN A 313 21.63 19.50 -10.78
CA ASN A 313 22.57 20.22 -11.61
C ASN A 313 23.11 21.44 -10.87
N LEU A 314 24.43 21.48 -10.65
CA LEU A 314 25.12 22.57 -9.97
C LEU A 314 24.91 23.94 -10.60
N THR A 315 24.71 24.02 -11.93
CA THR A 315 24.47 25.30 -12.62
C THR A 315 23.15 25.96 -12.21
N LYS A 316 22.23 25.21 -11.59
CA LYS A 316 20.94 25.70 -11.07
C LYS A 316 20.97 25.90 -9.55
N SER A 317 22.09 25.65 -8.89
CA SER A 317 22.22 25.82 -7.46
C SER A 317 22.52 27.29 -7.11
N PRO A 318 21.81 27.88 -6.11
CA PRO A 318 22.20 29.16 -5.53
C PRO A 318 23.40 29.05 -4.57
N LEU A 319 23.78 27.82 -4.19
CA LEU A 319 24.90 27.53 -3.27
C LEU A 319 26.16 27.17 -4.07
N SER A 320 27.31 27.43 -3.51
CA SER A 320 28.60 27.03 -4.09
C SER A 320 28.79 25.50 -4.02
N GLU A 321 29.58 24.94 -4.93
CA GLU A 321 29.92 23.52 -4.92
C GLU A 321 30.57 23.06 -3.61
N ALA A 322 31.32 23.94 -2.96
CA ALA A 322 32.02 23.64 -1.68
C ALA A 322 31.04 23.42 -0.50
N GLU A 323 29.80 23.93 -0.61
CA GLU A 323 28.75 23.77 0.41
C GLU A 323 27.89 22.54 0.20
N LEU A 324 28.06 21.85 -0.93
CA LEU A 324 27.22 20.76 -1.36
C LEU A 324 27.95 19.40 -1.26
N THR A 325 27.27 18.40 -0.76
CA THR A 325 27.76 17.02 -0.73
C THR A 325 27.17 16.23 -1.90
N ALA A 326 28.02 15.61 -2.72
CA ALA A 326 27.59 14.74 -3.80
C ALA A 326 26.91 13.48 -3.25
N VAL A 327 25.76 13.11 -3.82
CA VAL A 327 25.03 11.89 -3.49
C VAL A 327 24.77 11.08 -4.74
N SER A 328 24.78 9.76 -4.60
CA SER A 328 24.51 8.84 -5.72
C SER A 328 23.04 8.83 -6.15
N ASP A 329 22.13 9.25 -5.28
CA ASP A 329 20.69 9.33 -5.55
C ASP A 329 20.06 10.55 -4.85
N VAL A 330 19.93 11.66 -5.59
CA VAL A 330 19.24 12.85 -5.10
C VAL A 330 17.73 12.65 -4.97
N VAL A 331 17.18 11.66 -5.69
CA VAL A 331 15.74 11.36 -5.63
C VAL A 331 15.37 10.75 -4.27
N ASP A 332 16.24 9.92 -3.69
CA ASP A 332 16.02 9.39 -2.34
C ASP A 332 16.08 10.50 -1.29
N SER A 333 17.05 11.43 -1.45
CA SER A 333 17.12 12.64 -0.62
C SER A 333 15.86 13.50 -0.72
N ALA A 334 15.32 13.65 -1.94
CA ALA A 334 14.08 14.37 -2.18
C ALA A 334 12.87 13.72 -1.51
N VAL A 335 12.78 12.40 -1.54
CA VAL A 335 11.75 11.61 -0.82
C VAL A 335 11.85 11.85 0.69
N ALA A 336 13.03 11.66 1.26
CA ALA A 336 13.26 11.86 2.70
C ALA A 336 12.92 13.30 3.14
N GLN A 337 13.34 14.29 2.36
CA GLN A 337 13.09 15.71 2.62
C GLN A 337 11.58 16.04 2.54
N THR A 338 10.88 15.52 1.53
CA THR A 338 9.43 15.73 1.40
C THR A 338 8.68 15.17 2.60
N MET A 339 9.03 13.96 3.05
CA MET A 339 8.42 13.34 4.23
C MET A 339 8.74 14.12 5.52
N ALA A 340 9.97 14.57 5.70
CA ALA A 340 10.38 15.40 6.85
C ALA A 340 9.63 16.74 6.90
N GLN A 341 9.23 17.30 5.75
CA GLN A 341 8.43 18.51 5.64
C GLN A 341 6.91 18.28 5.78
N GLY A 342 6.46 17.05 6.09
CA GLY A 342 5.06 16.68 6.20
C GLY A 342 4.32 16.59 4.85
N GLY A 343 5.04 16.44 3.75
CA GLY A 343 4.49 16.13 2.43
C GLY A 343 4.22 14.63 2.28
N HIS A 344 3.35 14.30 1.32
CA HIS A 344 3.09 12.91 0.92
C HIS A 344 4.05 12.49 -0.19
N VAL A 345 4.40 11.22 -0.22
CA VAL A 345 5.20 10.62 -1.30
C VAL A 345 4.43 9.48 -1.92
N GLU A 346 4.22 9.58 -3.23
CA GLU A 346 3.59 8.55 -4.06
C GLU A 346 4.64 7.94 -4.99
N VAL A 347 4.93 6.67 -4.77
CA VAL A 347 5.83 5.89 -5.62
C VAL A 347 4.99 5.11 -6.62
N ILE A 348 5.10 5.42 -7.90
CA ILE A 348 4.27 4.88 -8.96
C ILE A 348 5.07 3.90 -9.82
N SER A 349 4.50 2.72 -10.05
CA SER A 349 5.09 1.71 -10.91
C SER A 349 4.58 1.84 -12.35
N ASP A 350 5.51 1.75 -13.32
CA ASP A 350 5.22 1.58 -14.75
C ASP A 350 4.17 2.53 -15.36
N ASN A 351 4.22 3.82 -15.00
CA ASN A 351 3.31 4.81 -15.58
C ASN A 351 3.95 5.53 -16.79
N PRO A 352 3.40 5.36 -18.02
CA PRO A 352 3.99 5.93 -19.23
C PRO A 352 3.91 7.47 -19.28
N ASP A 353 2.90 8.08 -18.67
CA ASP A 353 2.77 9.53 -18.64
C ASP A 353 3.80 10.16 -17.70
N LEU A 354 4.09 9.50 -16.58
CA LEU A 354 5.16 9.93 -15.67
C LEU A 354 6.54 9.76 -16.31
N ALA A 355 6.75 8.70 -17.09
CA ALA A 355 7.99 8.48 -17.82
C ALA A 355 8.27 9.60 -18.83
N ARG A 356 7.25 10.07 -19.56
CA ARG A 356 7.38 11.15 -20.54
C ARG A 356 7.81 12.48 -19.94
N ILE A 357 7.56 12.72 -18.68
CA ILE A 357 7.90 13.97 -17.98
C ILE A 357 9.15 13.86 -17.10
N GLY A 358 9.93 12.77 -17.25
CA GLY A 358 11.20 12.57 -16.54
C GLY A 358 11.06 11.85 -15.21
N TYR A 359 10.05 10.97 -15.06
CA TYR A 359 9.86 10.03 -13.93
C TYR A 359 9.57 10.66 -12.57
N ILE A 360 9.45 11.99 -12.47
CA ILE A 360 9.22 12.73 -11.23
C ILE A 360 8.42 14.00 -11.46
N GLY A 361 7.61 14.36 -10.49
CA GLY A 361 6.86 15.61 -10.44
C GLY A 361 6.20 15.80 -9.09
N ALA A 362 5.51 16.92 -8.89
CA ALA A 362 4.83 17.18 -7.63
C ALA A 362 3.56 18.00 -7.81
N ILE A 363 2.63 17.81 -6.87
CA ILE A 363 1.51 18.71 -6.61
C ILE A 363 1.93 19.62 -5.47
N LEU A 364 1.78 20.93 -5.64
CA LEU A 364 2.20 21.95 -4.69
C LEU A 364 1.06 22.34 -3.74
N ARG A 365 1.43 22.91 -2.61
CA ARG A 365 0.49 23.43 -1.61
C ARG A 365 -0.18 24.73 -2.08
N TYR A 366 0.57 25.54 -2.82
CA TYR A 366 0.19 26.87 -3.36
C TYR A 366 1.04 27.21 -4.57
#